data_6192da01c8c774c39fe8c72464c06bd8
#
_entry.id   6192da01c8c774c39fe8c72464c06bd8
#
_cell.length_a   1.000
_cell.length_b   1.000
_cell.length_c   1.000
_cell.angle_alpha   90.00
_cell.angle_beta   90.00
_cell.angle_gamma   90.00
#
_symmetry.space_group_name_H-M   'P 1'
#
loop_
_entity.id
_entity.type
_entity.pdbx_description
1 polymer ?
#
loop_
_entity_poly.entity_id
_entity_poly.type
_entity_poly.pdbx_seq_one_letter_code
_entity_poly.pdbx_strand_id
1 'polypeptide(L)'
;MFRRAATLLLLATALVAQSLPPLREVVERFDAAQAQVQTLQCPFTLTLRRALLRTPSVTRGTLSLQGSDFAHFAFQPPEDLILHLTSKTLLSYSPEAREGELMKIGIFKNADRKFLGLGQKLSYLSDYFQIALADAKDSSNTWHLTLSPRTLSLRKRLQTLDLWVDKESWLPRQLQWVERSGDSWFLELGTLRINQPLPAAVTGFKVPEGVPMRNEFSFFATRKK
;
A
#
# COMPACT_ATOMS: atom_id res chain seq x y z
N MET A 1 72.84 -0.25 23.70
CA MET A 1 72.12 0.19 22.47
C MET A 1 71.01 -0.79 22.16
N PHE A 2 69.78 -0.51 22.61
CA PHE A 2 68.61 -1.38 22.36
C PHE A 2 67.68 -0.66 21.36
N ARG A 3 67.58 -1.20 20.14
CA ARG A 3 66.62 -0.76 19.12
C ARG A 3 65.29 -1.44 19.39
N ARG A 4 64.27 -0.68 19.80
CA ARG A 4 62.87 -1.13 19.86
C ARG A 4 62.25 -0.99 18.47
N ALA A 5 61.93 -2.12 17.86
CA ALA A 5 61.09 -2.17 16.67
C ALA A 5 59.62 -2.05 17.06
N ALA A 6 58.95 -0.99 16.66
CA ALA A 6 57.50 -0.85 16.82
C ALA A 6 56.83 -1.48 15.60
N THR A 7 56.12 -2.59 15.82
CA THR A 7 55.30 -3.22 14.79
C THR A 7 53.94 -2.53 14.74
N LEU A 8 53.68 -1.79 13.67
CA LEU A 8 52.37 -1.17 13.39
C LEU A 8 51.44 -2.23 12.84
N LEU A 9 50.43 -2.61 13.64
CA LEU A 9 49.34 -3.50 13.20
C LEU A 9 48.29 -2.66 12.46
N LEU A 10 48.26 -2.75 11.12
CA LEU A 10 47.22 -2.18 10.28
C LEU A 10 45.98 -3.08 10.37
N LEU A 11 44.94 -2.66 11.12
CA LEU A 11 43.60 -3.23 11.06
C LEU A 11 42.95 -2.78 9.75
N ALA A 12 42.91 -3.64 8.76
CA ALA A 12 42.09 -3.47 7.57
C ALA A 12 40.64 -3.80 7.94
N THR A 13 39.82 -2.78 8.18
CA THR A 13 38.36 -2.93 8.27
C THR A 13 37.83 -3.22 6.87
N ALA A 14 37.53 -4.49 6.62
CA ALA A 14 36.82 -4.90 5.41
C ALA A 14 35.40 -4.31 5.46
N LEU A 15 35.15 -3.30 4.63
CA LEU A 15 33.81 -2.79 4.38
C LEU A 15 33.07 -3.88 3.60
N VAL A 16 32.28 -4.70 4.30
CA VAL A 16 31.41 -5.68 3.65
C VAL A 16 30.32 -4.89 2.95
N ALA A 17 30.46 -4.72 1.63
CA ALA A 17 29.39 -4.24 0.79
C ALA A 17 28.22 -5.24 0.92
N GLN A 18 27.15 -4.82 1.61
CA GLN A 18 25.93 -5.62 1.71
C GLN A 18 25.32 -5.71 0.31
N SER A 19 25.50 -6.84 -0.36
CA SER A 19 24.81 -7.14 -1.60
C SER A 19 23.31 -7.22 -1.33
N LEU A 20 22.49 -6.64 -2.26
CA LEU A 20 21.03 -6.77 -2.18
C LEU A 20 20.66 -8.27 -2.15
N PRO A 21 19.68 -8.67 -1.32
CA PRO A 21 19.18 -10.03 -1.37
C PRO A 21 18.54 -10.29 -2.75
N PRO A 22 18.56 -11.54 -3.22
CA PRO A 22 17.85 -11.87 -4.46
C PRO A 22 16.35 -11.56 -4.30
N LEU A 23 15.73 -11.04 -5.35
CA LEU A 23 14.30 -10.68 -5.36
C LEU A 23 13.42 -11.80 -4.82
N ARG A 24 13.77 -13.05 -5.14
CA ARG A 24 13.05 -14.24 -4.66
C ARG A 24 12.98 -14.29 -3.13
N GLU A 25 14.08 -14.02 -2.45
CA GLU A 25 14.13 -14.02 -0.99
C GLU A 25 13.22 -12.93 -0.40
N VAL A 26 13.22 -11.73 -1.00
CA VAL A 26 12.35 -10.62 -0.58
C VAL A 26 10.88 -11.01 -0.72
N VAL A 27 10.50 -11.62 -1.86
CA VAL A 27 9.14 -12.09 -2.11
C VAL A 27 8.72 -13.17 -1.12
N GLU A 28 9.56 -14.18 -0.89
CA GLU A 28 9.27 -15.29 0.02
C GLU A 28 9.08 -14.80 1.48
N ARG A 29 9.96 -13.91 1.96
CA ARG A 29 9.86 -13.34 3.32
C ARG A 29 8.65 -12.44 3.49
N PHE A 30 8.37 -11.60 2.50
CA PHE A 30 7.16 -10.77 2.50
C PHE A 30 5.90 -11.64 2.55
N ASP A 31 5.81 -12.65 1.69
CA ASP A 31 4.65 -13.54 1.63
C ASP A 31 4.46 -14.34 2.93
N ALA A 32 5.56 -14.76 3.55
CA ALA A 32 5.54 -15.44 4.84
C ALA A 32 5.04 -14.50 5.95
N ALA A 33 5.50 -13.24 5.99
CA ALA A 33 5.05 -12.24 6.94
C ALA A 33 3.56 -11.91 6.74
N GLN A 34 3.13 -11.70 5.49
CA GLN A 34 1.72 -11.44 5.17
C GLN A 34 0.79 -12.60 5.56
N ALA A 35 1.25 -13.83 5.42
CA ALA A 35 0.46 -15.01 5.79
C ALA A 35 0.15 -15.10 7.30
N GLN A 36 0.93 -14.42 8.14
CA GLN A 36 0.71 -14.36 9.59
C GLN A 36 -0.24 -13.23 10.01
N VAL A 37 -0.58 -12.30 9.08
CA VAL A 37 -1.44 -11.17 9.38
C VAL A 37 -2.90 -11.55 9.16
N GLN A 38 -3.64 -11.74 10.23
CA GLN A 38 -5.09 -11.96 10.21
C GLN A 38 -5.85 -10.63 10.22
N THR A 39 -5.42 -9.70 11.07
CA THR A 39 -5.94 -8.33 11.13
C THR A 39 -4.80 -7.34 11.18
N LEU A 40 -5.00 -6.17 10.59
CA LEU A 40 -4.08 -5.05 10.66
C LEU A 40 -4.87 -3.76 10.83
N GLN A 41 -4.43 -2.92 11.74
CA GLN A 41 -4.94 -1.55 11.87
C GLN A 41 -3.78 -0.58 11.98
N CYS A 42 -3.83 0.55 11.26
CA CYS A 42 -2.83 1.60 11.35
C CYS A 42 -3.39 2.95 10.92
N PRO A 43 -2.83 4.06 11.42
CA PRO A 43 -3.03 5.35 10.79
C PRO A 43 -2.37 5.36 9.42
N PHE A 44 -2.90 6.16 8.50
CA PHE A 44 -2.28 6.39 7.20
C PHE A 44 -2.26 7.87 6.83
N THR A 45 -1.32 8.22 5.94
CA THR A 45 -1.32 9.48 5.20
C THR A 45 -1.36 9.14 3.71
N LEU A 46 -2.29 9.75 2.99
CA LEU A 46 -2.44 9.60 1.54
C LEU A 46 -2.17 10.94 0.87
N THR A 47 -1.15 11.00 0.04
CA THR A 47 -0.81 12.16 -0.77
C THR A 47 -1.20 11.91 -2.22
N LEU A 48 -2.14 12.71 -2.74
CA LEU A 48 -2.52 12.72 -4.15
C LEU A 48 -1.83 13.88 -4.85
N ARG A 49 -1.01 13.56 -5.85
CA ARG A 49 -0.42 14.52 -6.79
C ARG A 49 -1.13 14.41 -8.12
N ARG A 50 -1.79 15.46 -8.54
CA ARG A 50 -2.42 15.53 -9.85
C ARG A 50 -1.47 16.20 -10.83
N ALA A 51 -1.30 15.61 -12.02
CA ALA A 51 -0.36 16.11 -13.03
C ALA A 51 -0.61 17.58 -13.40
N LEU A 52 -1.87 18.01 -13.37
CA LEU A 52 -2.29 19.37 -13.74
C LEU A 52 -2.30 20.36 -12.55
N LEU A 53 -2.09 19.90 -11.31
CA LEU A 53 -2.14 20.76 -10.12
C LEU A 53 -0.76 20.87 -9.48
N ARG A 54 -0.38 22.08 -9.07
CA ARG A 54 0.91 22.32 -8.42
C ARG A 54 0.96 21.83 -6.98
N THR A 55 -0.18 21.90 -6.28
CA THR A 55 -0.24 21.56 -4.86
C THR A 55 -0.84 20.15 -4.69
N PRO A 56 -0.15 19.23 -4.03
CA PRO A 56 -0.72 17.94 -3.69
C PRO A 56 -1.83 18.07 -2.65
N SER A 57 -2.81 17.17 -2.72
CA SER A 57 -3.78 16.96 -1.66
C SER A 57 -3.25 15.92 -0.68
N VAL A 58 -3.32 16.21 0.62
CA VAL A 58 -2.89 15.31 1.68
C VAL A 58 -4.07 15.02 2.60
N THR A 59 -4.42 13.75 2.70
CA THR A 59 -5.48 13.25 3.57
C THR A 59 -4.93 12.25 4.56
N ARG A 60 -5.56 12.11 5.72
CA ARG A 60 -5.17 11.20 6.78
C ARG A 60 -6.37 10.35 7.19
N GLY A 61 -6.08 9.23 7.84
CA GLY A 61 -7.14 8.38 8.33
C GLY A 61 -6.63 7.15 9.05
N THR A 62 -7.54 6.21 9.25
CA THR A 62 -7.25 4.89 9.81
C THR A 62 -7.59 3.83 8.79
N LEU A 63 -6.66 2.91 8.55
CA LEU A 63 -6.83 1.71 7.74
C LEU A 63 -7.03 0.53 8.67
N SER A 64 -8.03 -0.29 8.38
CA SER A 64 -8.25 -1.60 9.01
C SER A 64 -8.39 -2.66 7.94
N LEU A 65 -7.63 -3.75 8.05
CA LEU A 65 -7.66 -4.91 7.16
C LEU A 65 -8.01 -6.16 7.95
N GLN A 66 -8.72 -7.09 7.31
CA GLN A 66 -8.95 -8.44 7.83
C GLN A 66 -8.86 -9.46 6.69
N GLY A 67 -7.86 -10.31 6.75
CA GLY A 67 -7.52 -11.20 5.64
C GLY A 67 -7.26 -10.43 4.34
N SER A 68 -7.58 -11.07 3.21
CA SER A 68 -7.41 -10.49 1.87
C SER A 68 -8.66 -9.80 1.33
N ASP A 69 -9.78 -9.94 2.02
CA ASP A 69 -11.13 -9.64 1.48
C ASP A 69 -11.83 -8.47 2.16
N PHE A 70 -11.22 -7.92 3.20
CA PHE A 70 -11.80 -6.82 3.94
C PHE A 70 -10.78 -5.68 4.10
N ALA A 71 -11.20 -4.48 3.70
CA ALA A 71 -10.47 -3.24 3.97
C ALA A 71 -11.45 -2.12 4.33
N HIS A 72 -11.11 -1.37 5.35
CA HIS A 72 -11.89 -0.21 5.79
C HIS A 72 -10.96 0.97 5.98
N PHE A 73 -11.15 2.01 5.17
CA PHE A 73 -10.46 3.29 5.26
C PHE A 73 -11.44 4.31 5.84
N ALA A 74 -11.12 4.85 7.00
CA ALA A 74 -11.84 5.98 7.59
C ALA A 74 -10.97 7.22 7.47
N PHE A 75 -11.31 8.10 6.53
CA PHE A 75 -10.60 9.37 6.31
C PHE A 75 -11.03 10.38 7.36
N GLN A 76 -10.09 11.20 7.81
CA GLN A 76 -10.35 12.31 8.73
C GLN A 76 -10.76 13.58 7.96
N PRO A 77 -11.45 14.53 8.60
CA PRO A 77 -11.70 15.83 8.01
C PRO A 77 -10.44 16.47 7.42
N PRO A 78 -10.56 17.22 6.31
CA PRO A 78 -11.80 17.67 5.67
C PRO A 78 -12.43 16.66 4.70
N GLU A 79 -11.84 15.51 4.42
CA GLU A 79 -12.40 14.55 3.46
C GLU A 79 -13.64 13.82 4.01
N ASP A 80 -13.62 13.48 5.30
CA ASP A 80 -14.70 12.79 6.02
C ASP A 80 -15.38 11.70 5.15
N LEU A 81 -14.57 10.77 4.69
CA LEU A 81 -14.96 9.71 3.77
C LEU A 81 -14.68 8.34 4.37
N ILE A 82 -15.57 7.41 4.18
CA ILE A 82 -15.37 6.00 4.50
C ILE A 82 -15.33 5.19 3.21
N LEU A 83 -14.24 4.43 3.01
CA LEU A 83 -14.20 3.38 1.99
C LEU A 83 -14.26 2.04 2.69
N HIS A 84 -15.20 1.21 2.29
CA HIS A 84 -15.44 -0.09 2.88
C HIS A 84 -15.48 -1.16 1.79
N LEU A 85 -14.45 -1.98 1.76
CA LEU A 85 -14.26 -3.06 0.82
C LEU A 85 -14.56 -4.39 1.50
N THR A 86 -15.37 -5.21 0.86
CA THR A 86 -15.63 -6.60 1.26
C THR A 86 -15.37 -7.54 0.09
N SER A 87 -15.52 -8.83 0.32
CA SER A 87 -15.46 -9.82 -0.76
C SER A 87 -16.48 -9.57 -1.89
N LYS A 88 -17.51 -8.83 -1.68
CA LYS A 88 -18.64 -8.65 -2.63
C LYS A 88 -18.83 -7.23 -3.11
N THR A 89 -18.41 -6.24 -2.31
CA THR A 89 -18.76 -4.84 -2.55
C THR A 89 -17.60 -3.90 -2.23
N LEU A 90 -17.54 -2.82 -2.98
CA LEU A 90 -16.81 -1.62 -2.63
C LEU A 90 -17.83 -0.51 -2.39
N LEU A 91 -17.78 0.08 -1.21
CA LEU A 91 -18.68 1.14 -0.78
C LEU A 91 -17.84 2.37 -0.43
N SER A 92 -18.30 3.55 -0.88
CA SER A 92 -17.87 4.83 -0.34
C SER A 92 -19.05 5.51 0.35
N TYR A 93 -18.79 6.17 1.47
CA TYR A 93 -19.79 6.93 2.22
C TYR A 93 -19.16 8.21 2.75
N SER A 94 -19.78 9.35 2.45
CA SER A 94 -19.45 10.66 3.03
C SER A 94 -20.49 11.00 4.11
N PRO A 95 -20.11 10.98 5.39
CA PRO A 95 -20.97 11.38 6.49
C PRO A 95 -21.47 12.82 6.36
N GLU A 96 -20.59 13.75 5.97
CA GLU A 96 -20.93 15.18 5.80
C GLU A 96 -21.96 15.40 4.69
N ALA A 97 -21.72 14.85 3.50
CA ALA A 97 -22.63 14.97 2.36
C ALA A 97 -23.87 14.09 2.51
N ARG A 98 -23.87 13.10 3.41
CA ARG A 98 -24.91 12.07 3.56
C ARG A 98 -25.21 11.36 2.24
N GLU A 99 -24.17 11.05 1.48
CA GLU A 99 -24.24 10.35 0.20
C GLU A 99 -23.33 9.14 0.21
N GLY A 100 -23.69 8.11 -0.53
CA GLY A 100 -22.87 6.91 -0.69
C GLY A 100 -22.86 6.40 -2.13
N GLU A 101 -21.84 5.64 -2.44
CA GLU A 101 -21.68 4.93 -3.71
C GLU A 101 -21.41 3.45 -3.39
N LEU A 102 -22.08 2.57 -4.13
CA LEU A 102 -21.93 1.12 -3.95
C LEU A 102 -21.64 0.47 -5.29
N MET A 103 -20.50 -0.21 -5.37
CA MET A 103 -20.13 -1.03 -6.51
C MET A 103 -20.10 -2.51 -6.11
N LYS A 104 -20.82 -3.36 -6.84
CA LYS A 104 -20.75 -4.81 -6.69
C LYS A 104 -19.50 -5.34 -7.39
N ILE A 105 -18.59 -5.93 -6.64
CA ILE A 105 -17.30 -6.41 -7.15
C ILE A 105 -17.43 -7.79 -7.84
N GLY A 106 -18.52 -8.51 -7.65
CA GLY A 106 -18.74 -9.86 -8.19
C GLY A 106 -18.68 -9.99 -9.71
N ILE A 107 -18.73 -8.87 -10.45
CA ILE A 107 -18.64 -8.79 -11.92
C ILE A 107 -17.17 -8.55 -12.37
N PHE A 108 -16.34 -7.99 -11.51
CA PHE A 108 -14.94 -7.72 -11.81
C PHE A 108 -14.10 -8.92 -11.39
N LYS A 109 -13.70 -9.73 -12.35
CA LYS A 109 -12.82 -10.87 -12.14
C LYS A 109 -11.56 -10.38 -11.41
N ASN A 110 -11.40 -10.80 -10.18
CA ASN A 110 -10.17 -10.85 -9.35
C ASN A 110 -9.05 -9.79 -9.52
N ALA A 111 -8.92 -9.11 -10.65
CA ALA A 111 -7.85 -8.16 -10.94
C ALA A 111 -8.01 -6.80 -10.23
N ASP A 112 -9.25 -6.29 -10.13
CA ASP A 112 -9.48 -4.95 -9.59
C ASP A 112 -9.47 -4.89 -8.06
N ARG A 113 -9.72 -6.02 -7.38
CA ARG A 113 -9.57 -6.17 -5.92
C ARG A 113 -8.12 -6.08 -5.45
N LYS A 114 -7.21 -6.44 -6.33
CA LYS A 114 -5.79 -6.64 -6.07
C LYS A 114 -5.01 -5.34 -6.17
N PHE A 115 -5.70 -4.27 -6.52
CA PHE A 115 -5.11 -2.96 -6.77
C PHE A 115 -4.53 -2.28 -5.52
N LEU A 116 -5.01 -2.64 -4.35
CA LEU A 116 -4.52 -2.00 -3.14
C LEU A 116 -3.19 -2.58 -2.63
N GLY A 117 -2.75 -3.74 -3.14
CA GLY A 117 -1.48 -4.37 -2.74
C GLY A 117 -1.37 -4.69 -1.25
N LEU A 118 -2.27 -4.13 -0.44
CA LEU A 118 -2.33 -4.29 1.00
C LEU A 118 -3.01 -5.62 1.34
N GLY A 119 -2.37 -6.43 2.17
CA GLY A 119 -2.88 -7.74 2.55
C GLY A 119 -2.77 -8.82 1.48
N GLN A 120 -2.12 -8.53 0.33
CA GLN A 120 -1.92 -9.50 -0.76
C GLN A 120 -0.49 -10.02 -0.76
N LYS A 121 -0.30 -11.26 -1.19
CA LYS A 121 1.02 -11.85 -1.41
C LYS A 121 1.67 -11.28 -2.68
N LEU A 122 2.96 -11.01 -2.65
CA LEU A 122 3.73 -10.58 -3.82
C LEU A 122 3.77 -11.67 -4.90
N SER A 123 3.87 -12.94 -4.51
CA SER A 123 3.81 -14.07 -5.44
C SER A 123 2.54 -14.05 -6.28
N TYR A 124 1.41 -13.65 -5.69
CA TYR A 124 0.16 -13.51 -6.39
C TYR A 124 0.13 -12.27 -7.32
N LEU A 125 0.75 -11.17 -6.92
CA LEU A 125 0.87 -9.97 -7.76
C LEU A 125 1.76 -10.22 -8.98
N SER A 126 2.67 -11.20 -8.93
CA SER A 126 3.56 -11.54 -10.04
C SER A 126 2.82 -12.02 -11.31
N ASP A 127 1.59 -12.50 -11.18
CA ASP A 127 0.74 -12.85 -12.32
C ASP A 127 0.33 -11.62 -13.15
N TYR A 128 0.26 -10.47 -12.49
CA TYR A 128 -0.23 -9.20 -13.07
C TYR A 128 0.87 -8.17 -13.29
N PHE A 129 1.97 -8.29 -12.54
CA PHE A 129 3.08 -7.34 -12.55
C PHE A 129 4.42 -8.06 -12.74
N GLN A 130 5.30 -7.40 -13.45
CA GLN A 130 6.73 -7.71 -13.38
C GLN A 130 7.27 -6.99 -12.14
N ILE A 131 7.81 -7.76 -11.20
CA ILE A 131 8.37 -7.24 -9.95
C ILE A 131 9.89 -7.14 -10.11
N ALA A 132 10.45 -6.01 -9.67
CA ALA A 132 11.87 -5.78 -9.61
C ALA A 132 12.23 -5.16 -8.25
N LEU A 133 13.39 -5.53 -7.71
CA LEU A 133 13.98 -4.84 -6.56
C LEU A 133 14.74 -3.62 -7.11
N ALA A 134 14.35 -2.44 -6.66
CA ALA A 134 15.06 -1.21 -7.02
C ALA A 134 16.42 -1.15 -6.30
N ASP A 135 17.40 -0.57 -6.96
CA ASP A 135 18.72 -0.38 -6.36
C ASP A 135 18.61 0.42 -5.06
N ALA A 136 19.17 -0.12 -3.99
CA ALA A 136 19.20 0.52 -2.68
C ALA A 136 20.17 1.70 -2.66
N LYS A 137 19.80 2.79 -3.35
CA LYS A 137 20.52 4.08 -3.21
C LYS A 137 20.14 4.80 -1.91
N ASP A 138 19.11 4.31 -1.24
CA ASP A 138 18.57 4.90 -0.02
C ASP A 138 18.97 4.06 1.19
N SER A 139 19.54 4.72 2.20
CA SER A 139 19.81 4.16 3.54
C SER A 139 18.52 3.91 4.34
N SER A 140 17.37 3.82 3.68
CA SER A 140 16.09 3.54 4.32
C SER A 140 16.04 2.11 4.87
N ASN A 141 15.36 1.93 5.99
CA ASN A 141 15.12 0.60 6.57
C ASN A 141 14.05 -0.20 5.78
N THR A 142 13.95 0.03 4.48
CA THR A 142 12.97 -0.62 3.61
C THR A 142 13.59 -1.21 2.35
N TRP A 143 12.97 -2.26 1.82
CA TRP A 143 13.18 -2.75 0.46
C TRP A 143 12.22 -2.03 -0.48
N HIS A 144 12.71 -1.46 -1.56
CA HIS A 144 11.89 -0.83 -2.58
C HIS A 144 11.66 -1.79 -3.73
N LEU A 145 10.41 -2.13 -3.98
CA LEU A 145 9.95 -2.98 -5.07
C LEU A 145 9.19 -2.15 -6.09
N THR A 146 9.57 -2.26 -7.36
CA THR A 146 8.84 -1.65 -8.47
C THR A 146 8.04 -2.75 -9.20
N LEU A 147 6.76 -2.53 -9.36
CA LEU A 147 5.81 -3.43 -9.98
C LEU A 147 5.30 -2.81 -11.29
N SER A 148 5.76 -3.34 -12.43
CA SER A 148 5.35 -2.90 -13.76
C SER A 148 4.19 -3.75 -14.28
N PRO A 149 3.07 -3.15 -14.75
CA PRO A 149 1.91 -3.89 -15.22
C PRO A 149 2.23 -4.80 -16.41
N ARG A 150 1.78 -6.06 -16.40
CA ARG A 150 1.93 -7.02 -17.51
C ARG A 150 0.74 -7.00 -18.47
N THR A 151 -0.49 -6.86 -17.94
CA THR A 151 -1.70 -6.96 -18.75
C THR A 151 -2.05 -5.65 -19.44
N LEU A 152 -2.67 -5.72 -20.62
CA LEU A 152 -3.10 -4.53 -21.37
C LEU A 152 -4.11 -3.67 -20.59
N SER A 153 -5.02 -4.30 -19.84
CA SER A 153 -6.01 -3.60 -19.03
C SER A 153 -5.37 -2.76 -17.94
N LEU A 154 -4.37 -3.30 -17.25
CA LEU A 154 -3.61 -2.56 -16.24
C LEU A 154 -2.74 -1.47 -16.87
N ARG A 155 -2.04 -1.77 -17.97
CA ARG A 155 -1.20 -0.80 -18.67
C ARG A 155 -1.95 0.43 -19.17
N LYS A 156 -3.25 0.31 -19.47
CA LYS A 156 -4.08 1.44 -19.89
C LYS A 156 -4.32 2.45 -18.75
N ARG A 157 -4.28 2.02 -17.53
CA ARG A 157 -4.60 2.84 -16.35
C ARG A 157 -3.38 3.17 -15.50
N LEU A 158 -2.53 2.18 -15.27
CA LEU A 158 -1.41 2.25 -14.35
C LEU A 158 -0.08 2.27 -15.11
N GLN A 159 0.81 3.16 -14.74
CA GLN A 159 2.19 3.21 -15.20
C GLN A 159 3.09 2.31 -14.33
N THR A 160 3.11 2.55 -13.03
CA THR A 160 3.87 1.76 -12.04
C THR A 160 3.09 1.65 -10.74
N LEU A 161 3.42 0.61 -9.98
CA LEU A 161 3.10 0.46 -8.57
C LEU A 161 4.42 0.23 -7.85
N ASP A 162 4.72 1.05 -6.85
CA ASP A 162 5.91 0.94 -6.03
C ASP A 162 5.52 0.55 -4.61
N LEU A 163 6.29 -0.34 -4.00
CA LEU A 163 6.05 -0.87 -2.66
C LEU A 163 7.34 -0.79 -1.85
N TRP A 164 7.27 -0.18 -0.68
CA TRP A 164 8.35 -0.18 0.31
C TRP A 164 8.01 -1.14 1.43
N VAL A 165 8.86 -2.13 1.61
CA VAL A 165 8.73 -3.20 2.60
C VAL A 165 9.75 -2.98 3.71
N ASP A 166 9.30 -2.94 4.93
CA ASP A 166 10.16 -2.83 6.12
C ASP A 166 11.10 -4.04 6.23
N LYS A 167 12.39 -3.80 6.46
CA LYS A 167 13.43 -4.84 6.48
C LYS A 167 13.35 -5.77 7.69
N GLU A 168 12.73 -5.34 8.78
CA GLU A 168 12.62 -6.12 10.01
C GLU A 168 11.31 -6.92 10.03
N SER A 169 10.18 -6.24 9.83
CA SER A 169 8.85 -6.87 9.90
C SER A 169 8.42 -7.57 8.62
N TRP A 170 9.06 -7.25 7.47
CA TRP A 170 8.66 -7.71 6.13
C TRP A 170 7.24 -7.32 5.75
N LEU A 171 6.71 -6.25 6.35
CA LEU A 171 5.38 -5.71 6.08
C LEU A 171 5.45 -4.42 5.28
N PRO A 172 4.38 -4.04 4.57
CA PRO A 172 4.36 -2.81 3.78
C PRO A 172 4.45 -1.58 4.69
N ARG A 173 5.22 -0.59 4.26
CA ARG A 173 5.33 0.74 4.90
C ARG A 173 4.75 1.83 4.02
N GLN A 174 4.99 1.75 2.74
CA GLN A 174 4.56 2.76 1.79
C GLN A 174 4.17 2.08 0.47
N LEU A 175 3.18 2.66 -0.21
CA LEU A 175 2.78 2.30 -1.56
C LEU A 175 2.66 3.56 -2.39
N GLN A 176 3.12 3.50 -3.63
CA GLN A 176 2.87 4.53 -4.62
C GLN A 176 2.34 3.90 -5.89
N TRP A 177 1.29 4.45 -6.44
CA TRP A 177 0.89 4.11 -7.81
C TRP A 177 0.84 5.37 -8.65
N VAL A 178 1.30 5.24 -9.87
CA VAL A 178 1.34 6.31 -10.86
C VAL A 178 0.42 5.92 -12.00
N GLU A 179 -0.57 6.75 -12.28
CA GLU A 179 -1.51 6.54 -13.36
C GLU A 179 -0.93 7.01 -14.70
N ARG A 180 -1.51 6.54 -15.81
CA ARG A 180 -1.14 7.00 -17.15
C ARG A 180 -1.46 8.48 -17.40
N SER A 181 -2.38 9.05 -16.66
CA SER A 181 -2.66 10.48 -16.61
C SER A 181 -1.50 11.32 -16.08
N GLY A 182 -0.55 10.69 -15.37
CA GLY A 182 0.49 11.36 -14.61
C GLY A 182 0.08 11.67 -13.16
N ASP A 183 -1.15 11.39 -12.77
CA ASP A 183 -1.59 11.47 -11.38
C ASP A 183 -0.88 10.38 -10.58
N SER A 184 -0.50 10.70 -9.35
CA SER A 184 0.13 9.73 -8.45
C SER A 184 -0.45 9.78 -7.05
N TRP A 185 -0.53 8.62 -6.45
CA TRP A 185 -1.04 8.38 -5.11
C TRP A 185 0.08 7.79 -4.28
N PHE A 186 0.38 8.40 -3.15
CA PHE A 186 1.41 7.94 -2.23
C PHE A 186 0.77 7.69 -0.86
N LEU A 187 0.71 6.43 -0.46
CA LEU A 187 0.15 5.97 0.79
C LEU A 187 1.28 5.61 1.75
N GLU A 188 1.31 6.25 2.90
CA GLU A 188 2.22 5.98 4.00
C GLU A 188 1.45 5.35 5.15
N LEU A 189 1.95 4.21 5.65
CA LEU A 189 1.37 3.50 6.78
C LEU A 189 2.15 3.84 8.05
N GLY A 190 1.45 4.26 9.07
CA GLY A 190 2.03 4.49 10.41
C GLY A 190 2.27 3.20 11.17
N THR A 191 2.28 3.27 12.48
CA THR A 191 2.52 2.11 13.35
C THR A 191 1.44 1.05 13.16
N LEU A 192 1.86 -0.15 12.74
CA LEU A 192 0.98 -1.28 12.50
C LEU A 192 0.59 -1.98 13.81
N ARG A 193 -0.70 -2.16 14.03
CA ARG A 193 -1.26 -3.05 15.05
C ARG A 193 -1.73 -4.31 14.35
N ILE A 194 -1.05 -5.43 14.59
CA ILE A 194 -1.28 -6.70 13.90
C ILE A 194 -1.96 -7.69 14.83
N ASN A 195 -2.87 -8.50 14.28
CA ASN A 195 -3.55 -9.61 14.95
C ASN A 195 -4.29 -9.20 16.25
N GLN A 196 -4.74 -7.94 16.30
CA GLN A 196 -5.64 -7.45 17.36
C GLN A 196 -7.07 -7.41 16.84
N PRO A 197 -8.07 -7.64 17.71
CA PRO A 197 -9.48 -7.52 17.32
C PRO A 197 -9.77 -6.13 16.74
N LEU A 198 -10.42 -6.09 15.58
CA LEU A 198 -10.91 -4.83 15.01
C LEU A 198 -12.16 -4.36 15.75
N PRO A 199 -12.38 -3.05 15.89
CA PRO A 199 -13.60 -2.51 16.50
C PRO A 199 -14.86 -3.00 15.78
N ALA A 200 -15.91 -3.34 16.52
CA ALA A 200 -17.18 -3.79 15.97
C ALA A 200 -17.82 -2.78 15.00
N ALA A 201 -17.61 -1.48 15.24
CA ALA A 201 -18.04 -0.42 14.33
C ALA A 201 -17.36 -0.47 12.96
N VAL A 202 -16.18 -1.06 12.86
CA VAL A 202 -15.43 -1.25 11.60
C VAL A 202 -15.90 -2.51 10.88
N THR A 203 -15.95 -3.65 11.57
CA THR A 203 -16.32 -4.95 10.97
C THR A 203 -17.80 -5.05 10.65
N GLY A 204 -18.66 -4.39 11.45
CA GLY A 204 -20.11 -4.31 11.27
C GLY A 204 -20.57 -3.02 10.60
N PHE A 205 -19.68 -2.28 9.91
CA PHE A 205 -20.03 -1.00 9.32
C PHE A 205 -21.20 -1.11 8.35
N LYS A 206 -22.18 -0.22 8.54
CA LYS A 206 -23.33 -0.06 7.65
C LYS A 206 -23.57 1.43 7.43
N VAL A 207 -23.94 1.78 6.21
CA VAL A 207 -24.40 3.14 5.91
C VAL A 207 -25.71 3.39 6.67
N PRO A 208 -25.91 4.56 7.27
CA PRO A 208 -27.17 4.89 7.94
C PRO A 208 -28.39 4.77 7.01
N GLU A 209 -29.52 4.42 7.57
CA GLU A 209 -30.78 4.33 6.81
C GLU A 209 -31.16 5.69 6.18
N GLY A 210 -31.76 5.64 5.00
CA GLY A 210 -32.19 6.84 4.27
C GLY A 210 -31.09 7.58 3.54
N VAL A 211 -29.84 7.10 3.55
CA VAL A 211 -28.75 7.67 2.73
C VAL A 211 -28.94 7.23 1.29
N PRO A 212 -28.98 8.17 0.31
CA PRO A 212 -29.04 7.81 -1.10
C PRO A 212 -27.75 7.13 -1.56
N MET A 213 -27.90 5.97 -2.19
CA MET A 213 -26.79 5.15 -2.69
C MET A 213 -26.76 5.16 -4.21
N ARG A 214 -25.67 5.61 -4.82
CA ARG A 214 -25.45 5.55 -6.27
C ARG A 214 -24.73 4.23 -6.63
N ASN A 215 -25.09 3.67 -7.78
CA ASN A 215 -24.43 2.45 -8.31
C ASN A 215 -23.17 2.78 -9.16
N GLU A 216 -22.65 3.99 -9.02
CA GLU A 216 -21.42 4.44 -9.65
C GLU A 216 -20.37 4.62 -8.58
N PHE A 217 -19.08 4.41 -8.95
CA PHE A 217 -17.97 4.59 -8.02
C PHE A 217 -17.00 5.60 -8.58
N SER A 218 -17.02 6.80 -8.01
CA SER A 218 -16.27 7.96 -8.51
C SER A 218 -14.97 8.24 -7.75
N PHE A 219 -14.68 7.50 -6.67
CA PHE A 219 -13.51 7.78 -5.84
C PHE A 219 -12.20 7.80 -6.63
N PHE A 220 -12.04 6.85 -7.57
CA PHE A 220 -10.88 6.81 -8.48
C PHE A 220 -11.16 7.53 -9.82
N ALA A 221 -12.37 8.01 -10.04
CA ALA A 221 -12.66 8.83 -11.20
C ALA A 221 -12.20 10.26 -10.91
N THR A 222 -11.50 10.85 -11.85
CA THR A 222 -11.16 12.27 -11.79
C THR A 222 -12.45 13.06 -11.60
N ARG A 223 -12.70 13.65 -10.42
CA ARG A 223 -13.82 14.58 -10.26
C ARG A 223 -13.64 15.70 -11.27
N LYS A 224 -14.34 15.61 -12.38
CA LYS A 224 -14.51 16.76 -13.30
C LYS A 224 -15.28 17.80 -12.51
N LYS A 225 -14.60 18.85 -12.08
CA LYS A 225 -15.25 20.12 -11.72
C LYS A 225 -15.54 20.88 -13.00
#